data_9c452b238b60f2dd11be69a307176b1e
#
_entry.id   9c452b238b60f2dd11be69a307176b1e
#
_cell.length_a   1.000
_cell.length_b   1.000
_cell.length_c   1.000
_cell.angle_alpha   90.00
_cell.angle_beta   90.00
_cell.angle_gamma   90.00
#
_symmetry.space_group_name_H-M   'P 1'
#
loop_
_entity.id
_entity.type
_entity.pdbx_description
1 polymer ?
#
loop_
_entity_poly.entity_id
_entity_poly.type
_entity_poly.pdbx_seq_one_letter_code
_entity_poly.pdbx_strand_id
1 'polypeptide(L)'
;MAFEDKVSICEKCGWELLREPNEIIDQHVCDRCGGKIIHTNVTAEEMFLIERTSKDMDFIMAMIELKKNDIIEYQSRISQFRAQAKADGCYDKPKPKLHCPKCGSEYITTGKRGYSLLTGFIGSGKTVNRCGSCGYKWKP
;
A
#
# COMPACT_ATOMS: atom_id res chain seq x y z
N MET A 1 -3.18 -8.46 -1.85
CA MET A 1 -1.93 -8.11 -2.55
C MET A 1 -0.85 -7.91 -1.51
N ALA A 2 0.17 -8.72 -1.53
CA ALA A 2 1.35 -8.43 -0.74
C ALA A 2 2.13 -7.34 -1.48
N PHE A 3 2.53 -6.28 -0.79
CA PHE A 3 3.31 -5.17 -1.40
C PHE A 3 4.71 -5.61 -1.87
N GLU A 4 5.12 -6.83 -1.56
CA GLU A 4 6.40 -7.42 -1.97
C GLU A 4 6.32 -8.20 -3.27
N ASP A 5 5.11 -8.40 -3.81
CA ASP A 5 4.92 -9.07 -5.09
C ASP A 5 5.59 -8.29 -6.21
N LYS A 6 6.31 -9.00 -7.08
CA LYS A 6 6.98 -8.41 -8.24
C LYS A 6 6.02 -8.31 -9.41
N VAL A 7 6.22 -7.29 -10.22
CA VAL A 7 5.39 -7.03 -11.40
C VAL A 7 6.10 -7.52 -12.65
N SER A 8 5.36 -8.20 -13.51
CA SER A 8 5.73 -8.47 -14.89
C SER A 8 4.81 -7.65 -15.79
N ILE A 9 5.35 -7.00 -16.80
CA ILE A 9 4.60 -6.07 -17.65
C ILE A 9 4.75 -6.42 -19.13
N CYS A 10 3.66 -6.30 -19.88
CA CYS A 10 3.71 -6.42 -21.35
C CYS A 10 4.22 -5.12 -21.99
N GLU A 11 5.31 -5.21 -22.74
CA GLU A 11 5.91 -4.05 -23.42
C GLU A 11 4.99 -3.36 -24.45
N LYS A 12 3.98 -4.09 -24.98
CA LYS A 12 3.09 -3.59 -26.04
C LYS A 12 1.81 -2.94 -25.52
N CYS A 13 1.15 -3.55 -24.53
CA CYS A 13 -0.16 -3.09 -24.05
C CYS A 13 -0.18 -2.67 -22.57
N GLY A 14 0.94 -2.71 -21.88
CA GLY A 14 1.03 -2.34 -20.46
C GLY A 14 0.31 -3.27 -19.50
N TRP A 15 -0.17 -4.46 -19.97
CA TRP A 15 -0.81 -5.40 -19.09
C TRP A 15 0.17 -5.92 -18.04
N GLU A 16 -0.25 -5.85 -16.77
CA GLU A 16 0.55 -6.25 -15.63
C GLU A 16 0.13 -7.61 -15.11
N LEU A 17 1.11 -8.40 -14.69
CA LEU A 17 0.96 -9.67 -14.01
C LEU A 17 1.73 -9.60 -12.69
N LEU A 18 1.04 -9.82 -11.60
CA LEU A 18 1.65 -9.92 -10.28
C LEU A 18 2.22 -11.34 -10.10
N ARG A 19 3.40 -11.43 -9.52
CA ARG A 19 4.00 -12.71 -9.16
C ARG A 19 4.58 -12.64 -7.74
N GLU A 20 4.52 -13.75 -7.04
CA GLU A 20 5.20 -13.88 -5.76
C GLU A 20 6.73 -13.74 -5.92
N PRO A 21 7.45 -13.31 -4.88
CA PRO A 21 8.90 -13.03 -4.99
C PRO A 21 9.74 -14.21 -5.49
N ASN A 22 9.28 -15.44 -5.25
CA ASN A 22 9.99 -16.68 -5.60
C ASN A 22 9.30 -17.48 -6.71
N GLU A 23 8.24 -16.97 -7.31
CA GLU A 23 7.51 -17.63 -8.38
C GLU A 23 8.26 -17.48 -9.71
N ILE A 24 8.50 -18.60 -10.39
CA ILE A 24 9.04 -18.64 -11.75
C ILE A 24 7.85 -18.72 -12.69
N ILE A 25 7.53 -17.64 -13.38
CA ILE A 25 6.50 -17.63 -14.41
C ILE A 25 7.17 -17.82 -15.77
N ASP A 26 6.83 -18.90 -16.46
CA ASP A 26 7.30 -19.19 -17.83
C ASP A 26 6.51 -18.43 -18.92
N GLN A 27 5.61 -17.52 -18.50
CA GLN A 27 4.81 -16.77 -19.45
C GLN A 27 5.61 -15.61 -20.04
N HIS A 28 6.04 -15.77 -21.27
CA HIS A 28 6.80 -14.74 -22.01
C HIS A 28 5.96 -13.97 -23.03
N VAL A 29 4.73 -14.40 -23.26
CA VAL A 29 3.81 -13.83 -24.25
C VAL A 29 2.53 -13.38 -23.58
N CYS A 30 2.09 -12.17 -23.88
CA CYS A 30 0.87 -11.60 -23.34
C CYS A 30 -0.37 -12.21 -23.99
N ASP A 31 -1.28 -12.76 -23.21
CA ASP A 31 -2.54 -13.37 -23.68
C ASP A 31 -3.49 -12.36 -24.29
N ARG A 32 -3.34 -11.06 -24.00
CA ARG A 32 -4.20 -10.01 -24.51
C ARG A 32 -3.82 -9.51 -25.90
N CYS A 33 -2.52 -9.38 -26.17
CA CYS A 33 -2.07 -8.72 -27.39
C CYS A 33 -0.95 -9.47 -28.14
N GLY A 34 -0.47 -10.60 -27.60
CA GLY A 34 0.66 -11.36 -28.16
C GLY A 34 2.02 -10.66 -28.03
N GLY A 35 2.10 -9.53 -27.29
CA GLY A 35 3.35 -8.84 -27.03
C GLY A 35 4.23 -9.58 -26.02
N LYS A 36 5.51 -9.18 -25.93
CA LYS A 36 6.46 -9.76 -25.01
C LYS A 36 6.17 -9.32 -23.58
N ILE A 37 6.23 -10.26 -22.62
CA ILE A 37 6.18 -9.96 -21.19
C ILE A 37 7.61 -9.80 -20.66
N ILE A 38 7.83 -8.69 -19.96
CA ILE A 38 9.09 -8.37 -19.29
C ILE A 38 8.92 -8.64 -17.80
N HIS A 39 9.74 -9.54 -17.26
CA HIS A 39 9.81 -9.79 -15.82
C HIS A 39 10.67 -8.74 -15.16
N THR A 40 10.08 -7.95 -14.27
CA THR A 40 10.78 -6.87 -13.60
C THR A 40 11.13 -7.24 -12.16
N ASN A 41 12.05 -6.48 -11.55
CA ASN A 41 12.32 -6.52 -10.11
C ASN A 41 11.55 -5.42 -9.37
N VAL A 42 10.62 -4.75 -10.05
CA VAL A 42 9.78 -3.70 -9.48
C VAL A 42 8.67 -4.35 -8.68
N THR A 43 8.44 -3.88 -7.44
CA THR A 43 7.34 -4.37 -6.62
C THR A 43 6.02 -3.72 -7.02
N ALA A 44 4.89 -4.32 -6.62
CA ALA A 44 3.56 -3.77 -6.88
C ALA A 44 3.40 -2.36 -6.29
N GLU A 45 3.97 -2.09 -5.10
CA GLU A 45 3.97 -0.75 -4.50
C GLU A 45 4.73 0.25 -5.36
N GLU A 46 5.94 -0.10 -5.80
CA GLU A 46 6.76 0.79 -6.62
C GLU A 46 6.11 1.06 -7.98
N MET A 47 5.51 0.03 -8.61
CA MET A 47 4.80 0.17 -9.87
C MET A 47 3.61 1.11 -9.72
N PHE A 48 2.80 0.96 -8.68
CA PHE A 48 1.72 1.89 -8.36
C PHE A 48 2.20 3.35 -8.26
N LEU A 49 3.36 3.59 -7.61
CA LEU A 49 3.92 4.94 -7.49
C LEU A 49 4.40 5.50 -8.84
N ILE A 50 5.00 4.65 -9.68
CA ILE A 50 5.45 5.01 -11.03
C ILE A 50 4.26 5.39 -11.90
N GLU A 51 3.23 4.54 -11.98
CA GLU A 51 2.03 4.75 -12.79
C GLU A 51 1.21 5.95 -12.34
N ARG A 52 1.22 6.22 -11.04
CA ARG A 52 0.59 7.42 -10.50
C ARG A 52 1.27 8.70 -11.00
N THR A 53 2.58 8.66 -11.18
CA THR A 53 3.36 9.81 -11.66
C THR A 53 3.15 10.00 -13.16
N SER A 54 3.22 8.93 -13.94
CA SER A 54 2.94 8.94 -15.38
C SER A 54 2.47 7.56 -15.85
N LYS A 55 1.44 7.53 -16.65
CA LYS A 55 0.93 6.33 -17.34
C LYS A 55 1.59 6.10 -18.71
N ASP A 56 2.58 6.91 -19.03
CA ASP A 56 3.35 6.76 -20.25
C ASP A 56 4.24 5.52 -20.18
N MET A 57 4.12 4.65 -21.18
CA MET A 57 4.85 3.39 -21.25
C MET A 57 6.36 3.60 -21.34
N ASP A 58 6.80 4.63 -22.05
CA ASP A 58 8.22 4.96 -22.17
C ASP A 58 8.80 5.38 -20.81
N PHE A 59 8.03 6.13 -20.02
CA PHE A 59 8.42 6.51 -18.67
C PHE A 59 8.50 5.29 -17.74
N ILE A 60 7.51 4.40 -17.79
CA ILE A 60 7.49 3.17 -16.98
C ILE A 60 8.71 2.30 -17.32
N MET A 61 8.97 2.09 -18.60
CA MET A 61 10.11 1.31 -19.08
C MET A 61 11.45 1.94 -18.66
N ALA A 62 11.58 3.27 -18.74
CA ALA A 62 12.76 3.99 -18.30
C ALA A 62 13.00 3.81 -16.78
N MET A 63 11.95 3.80 -15.96
CA MET A 63 12.05 3.55 -14.52
C MET A 63 12.46 2.10 -14.21
N ILE A 64 11.95 1.12 -14.96
CA ILE A 64 12.34 -0.29 -14.85
C ILE A 64 13.83 -0.45 -15.18
N GLU A 65 14.30 0.20 -16.24
CA GLU A 65 15.69 0.16 -16.67
C GLU A 65 16.61 0.89 -15.67
N LEU A 66 16.16 2.03 -15.15
CA LEU A 66 16.88 2.77 -14.11
C LEU A 66 17.10 1.91 -12.86
N LYS A 67 16.12 1.12 -12.46
CA LYS A 67 16.27 0.19 -11.31
C LYS A 67 17.37 -0.84 -11.53
N LYS A 68 17.62 -1.26 -12.79
CA LYS A 68 18.67 -2.21 -13.13
C LYS A 68 20.04 -1.56 -13.15
N ASN A 69 20.13 -0.33 -13.67
CA ASN A 69 21.38 0.34 -13.97
C ASN A 69 21.87 1.22 -12.81
N ASP A 70 20.95 1.93 -12.13
CA ASP A 70 21.27 2.82 -11.00
C ASP A 70 20.20 2.73 -9.91
N ILE A 71 20.43 1.82 -8.97
CA ILE A 71 19.51 1.59 -7.85
C ILE A 71 19.42 2.81 -6.92
N ILE A 72 20.46 3.62 -6.81
CA ILE A 72 20.49 4.78 -5.91
C ILE A 72 19.59 5.88 -6.45
N GLU A 73 19.77 6.24 -7.71
CA GLU A 73 18.91 7.22 -8.38
C GLU A 73 17.44 6.73 -8.41
N TYR A 74 17.22 5.46 -8.70
CA TYR A 74 15.89 4.86 -8.66
C TYR A 74 15.23 5.03 -7.30
N GLN A 75 15.92 4.69 -6.21
CA GLN A 75 15.38 4.80 -4.85
C GLN A 75 15.10 6.26 -4.47
N SER A 76 15.93 7.18 -4.92
CA SER A 76 15.70 8.62 -4.74
C SER A 76 14.38 9.06 -5.38
N ARG A 77 14.12 8.68 -6.63
CA ARG A 77 12.87 8.99 -7.34
C ARG A 77 11.65 8.33 -6.71
N ILE A 78 11.73 7.05 -6.36
CA ILE A 78 10.64 6.34 -5.66
C ILE A 78 10.32 7.01 -4.33
N SER A 79 11.32 7.49 -3.59
CA SER A 79 11.11 8.22 -2.33
C SER A 79 10.35 9.55 -2.56
N GLN A 80 10.66 10.26 -3.63
CA GLN A 80 9.94 11.48 -4.02
C GLN A 80 8.49 11.17 -4.42
N PHE A 81 8.25 10.13 -5.24
CA PHE A 81 6.91 9.71 -5.63
C PHE A 81 6.08 9.28 -4.42
N ARG A 82 6.71 8.59 -3.46
CA ARG A 82 6.06 8.20 -2.20
C ARG A 82 5.71 9.40 -1.34
N ALA A 83 6.59 10.40 -1.26
CA ALA A 83 6.32 11.63 -0.54
C ALA A 83 5.15 12.41 -1.17
N GLN A 84 5.12 12.51 -2.51
CA GLN A 84 4.03 13.12 -3.23
C GLN A 84 2.71 12.37 -3.03
N ALA A 85 2.69 11.05 -3.16
CA ALA A 85 1.49 10.23 -2.96
C ALA A 85 0.93 10.36 -1.53
N LYS A 86 1.79 10.53 -0.52
CA LYS A 86 1.38 10.83 0.86
C LYS A 86 0.78 12.21 0.99
N ALA A 87 1.38 13.23 0.37
CA ALA A 87 0.87 14.59 0.40
C ALA A 87 -0.52 14.69 -0.25
N ASP A 88 -0.75 13.91 -1.31
CA ASP A 88 -2.04 13.82 -2.01
C ASP A 88 -3.09 12.97 -1.27
N GLY A 89 -2.75 12.40 -0.10
CA GLY A 89 -3.65 11.55 0.70
C GLY A 89 -3.98 10.18 0.07
N CYS A 90 -3.25 9.79 -0.97
CA CYS A 90 -3.52 8.55 -1.71
C CYS A 90 -2.65 7.37 -1.26
N TYR A 91 -1.74 7.61 -0.35
CA TYR A 91 -0.79 6.63 0.17
C TYR A 91 -0.98 6.44 1.69
N ASP A 92 -2.20 6.23 2.11
CA ASP A 92 -2.41 5.69 3.46
C ASP A 92 -2.19 4.18 3.40
N LYS A 93 -1.09 3.72 4.01
CA LYS A 93 -1.00 2.29 4.37
C LYS A 93 -2.30 1.95 5.09
N PRO A 94 -3.00 0.87 4.72
CA PRO A 94 -4.16 0.44 5.48
C PRO A 94 -3.72 0.33 6.92
N LYS A 95 -4.27 1.20 7.78
CA LYS A 95 -4.01 1.14 9.23
C LYS A 95 -4.33 -0.28 9.65
N PRO A 96 -3.44 -0.96 10.40
CA PRO A 96 -3.70 -2.31 10.84
C PRO A 96 -5.11 -2.34 11.45
N LYS A 97 -6.00 -3.16 10.89
CA LYS A 97 -7.36 -3.26 11.38
C LYS A 97 -7.30 -3.70 12.83
N LEU A 98 -7.75 -2.82 13.72
CA LEU A 98 -7.81 -3.11 15.14
C LEU A 98 -8.89 -4.18 15.35
N HIS A 99 -8.49 -5.30 15.90
CA HIS A 99 -9.41 -6.35 16.31
C HIS A 99 -9.64 -6.29 17.81
N CYS A 100 -10.84 -6.60 18.25
CA CYS A 100 -11.14 -6.71 19.66
C CYS A 100 -10.33 -7.87 20.29
N PRO A 101 -9.52 -7.65 21.33
CA PRO A 101 -8.72 -8.71 21.94
C PRO A 101 -9.57 -9.77 22.64
N LYS A 102 -10.86 -9.49 22.90
CA LYS A 102 -11.78 -10.42 23.58
C LYS A 102 -12.58 -11.29 22.61
N CYS A 103 -13.08 -10.73 21.51
CA CYS A 103 -13.98 -11.46 20.60
C CYS A 103 -13.53 -11.46 19.13
N GLY A 104 -12.37 -10.84 18.80
CA GLY A 104 -11.86 -10.79 17.43
C GLY A 104 -12.62 -9.89 16.46
N SER A 105 -13.70 -9.23 16.89
CA SER A 105 -14.51 -8.37 16.02
C SER A 105 -13.75 -7.14 15.52
N GLU A 106 -13.93 -6.78 14.26
CA GLU A 106 -13.40 -5.56 13.64
C GLU A 106 -14.26 -4.31 13.96
N TYR A 107 -15.43 -4.49 14.57
CA TYR A 107 -16.35 -3.40 14.88
C TYR A 107 -15.88 -2.66 16.14
N ILE A 108 -14.97 -1.69 15.95
CA ILE A 108 -14.33 -0.94 17.02
C ILE A 108 -14.63 0.53 16.89
N THR A 109 -15.10 1.14 17.98
CA THR A 109 -15.31 2.58 18.08
C THR A 109 -14.25 3.17 18.99
N THR A 110 -13.49 4.14 18.49
CA THR A 110 -12.50 4.89 19.26
C THR A 110 -13.13 6.21 19.70
N GLY A 111 -13.18 6.46 20.98
CA GLY A 111 -13.75 7.68 21.54
C GLY A 111 -12.94 8.24 22.70
N LYS A 112 -13.04 9.55 22.91
CA LYS A 112 -12.55 10.17 24.14
C LYS A 112 -13.50 9.83 25.28
N ARG A 113 -12.97 9.50 26.44
CA ARG A 113 -13.76 9.25 27.65
C ARG A 113 -14.63 10.47 27.93
N GLY A 114 -15.97 10.26 27.96
CA GLY A 114 -16.96 11.34 27.99
C GLY A 114 -16.75 12.32 29.14
N TYR A 115 -17.10 13.57 28.85
CA TYR A 115 -17.23 14.63 29.83
C TYR A 115 -18.30 14.27 30.87
N SER A 116 -17.92 14.15 32.14
CA SER A 116 -18.88 14.19 33.23
C SER A 116 -19.11 15.64 33.59
N LEU A 117 -20.32 16.13 33.39
CA LEU A 117 -20.74 17.49 33.71
C LEU A 117 -20.68 17.81 35.23
N LEU A 118 -20.45 16.80 36.08
CA LEU A 118 -20.48 16.91 37.54
C LEU A 118 -19.12 17.05 38.22
N THR A 119 -18.02 16.82 37.52
CA THR A 119 -16.66 16.81 38.11
C THR A 119 -15.66 17.66 37.34
N GLY A 120 -16.09 18.82 36.84
CA GLY A 120 -15.24 19.87 36.33
C GLY A 120 -13.84 19.51 35.88
N PHE A 121 -13.58 19.59 34.59
CA PHE A 121 -12.31 19.92 33.93
C PHE A 121 -11.02 19.12 34.21
N ILE A 122 -11.03 18.03 34.97
CA ILE A 122 -9.87 17.16 35.15
C ILE A 122 -10.11 15.84 34.40
N GLY A 123 -10.40 15.94 33.11
CA GLY A 123 -10.51 14.82 32.19
C GLY A 123 -9.23 14.62 31.42
N SER A 124 -8.38 13.69 31.83
CA SER A 124 -7.28 13.22 30.99
C SER A 124 -7.84 12.81 29.63
N GLY A 125 -7.42 13.47 28.55
CA GLY A 125 -7.82 13.21 27.17
C GLY A 125 -7.39 11.84 26.62
N LYS A 126 -7.53 10.79 27.43
CA LYS A 126 -7.18 9.41 27.08
C LYS A 126 -8.25 8.83 26.18
N THR A 127 -7.83 8.48 24.97
CA THR A 127 -8.64 7.71 24.02
C THR A 127 -8.83 6.29 24.53
N VAL A 128 -10.02 5.75 24.32
CA VAL A 128 -10.37 4.36 24.67
C VAL A 128 -11.04 3.70 23.47
N ASN A 129 -10.60 2.52 23.12
CA ASN A 129 -11.25 1.68 22.13
C ASN A 129 -12.38 0.89 22.78
N ARG A 130 -13.53 0.82 22.13
CA ARG A 130 -14.69 0.02 22.54
C ARG A 130 -15.11 -0.90 21.41
N CYS A 131 -15.26 -2.16 21.71
CA CYS A 131 -15.85 -3.11 20.78
C CYS A 131 -17.38 -2.94 20.74
N GLY A 132 -17.94 -2.73 19.53
CA GLY A 132 -19.40 -2.64 19.35
C GLY A 132 -20.12 -3.97 19.49
N SER A 133 -19.42 -5.11 19.31
CA SER A 133 -20.02 -6.45 19.41
C SER A 133 -20.10 -6.97 20.84
N CYS A 134 -19.04 -6.86 21.63
CA CYS A 134 -19.01 -7.42 23.01
C CYS A 134 -18.88 -6.37 24.12
N GLY A 135 -18.81 -5.07 23.77
CA GLY A 135 -18.71 -3.97 24.73
C GLY A 135 -17.36 -3.84 25.46
N TYR A 136 -16.37 -4.70 25.15
CA TYR A 136 -15.05 -4.65 25.77
C TYR A 136 -14.32 -3.33 25.46
N LYS A 137 -13.68 -2.77 26.48
CA LYS A 137 -12.96 -1.49 26.37
C LYS A 137 -11.49 -1.70 26.71
N TRP A 138 -10.60 -1.12 25.87
CA TRP A 138 -9.15 -1.16 26.12
C TRP A 138 -8.48 0.14 25.67
N LYS A 139 -7.28 0.36 26.13
CA LYS A 139 -6.45 1.51 25.70
C LYS A 139 -5.86 1.22 24.32
N PRO A 140 -5.78 2.22 23.41
CA PRO A 140 -5.10 2.08 22.12
C PRO A 140 -3.62 1.81 22.28
#